data_ed4a7d2a9168e855a921c96ed083b3c4
#
_entry.id   ed4a7d2a9168e855a921c96ed083b3c4
#
_cell.length_a   1.000
_cell.length_b   1.000
_cell.length_c   1.000
_cell.angle_alpha   90.00
_cell.angle_beta   90.00
_cell.angle_gamma   90.00
#
_symmetry.space_group_name_H-M   'P 1'
#
loop_
_entity.id
_entity.type
_entity.pdbx_description
1 polymer ?
#
loop_
_entity_poly.entity_id
_entity_poly.type
_entity_poly.pdbx_seq_one_letter_code
_entity_poly.pdbx_strand_id
1 'polypeptide(L)'
;MGEVAGGRRGSVQHYPLQAIGHHTLHRVHSTHDNNDWLEEAFPQRVFINPVDAAPRNIRDGDQVRVYNERGTLILPCRLTERIMPGVIDIPQGAWYNPDRNGTDRGGCVNVLTSHRWTPFAFATAQHTIMVQVEKAKAP
;
A
#
# COMPACT_ATOMS: atom_id res chain seq x y z
N MET A 1 17.05 -21.09 9.95
CA MET A 1 17.68 -20.11 9.02
C MET A 1 17.31 -20.33 7.54
N GLY A 2 16.74 -21.46 7.14
CA GLY A 2 16.40 -21.79 5.74
C GLY A 2 15.05 -21.27 5.20
N GLU A 3 14.08 -20.94 6.04
CA GLU A 3 12.74 -20.57 5.60
C GLU A 3 12.57 -19.12 5.12
N VAL A 4 13.49 -18.22 5.50
CA VAL A 4 13.40 -16.81 5.11
C VAL A 4 13.68 -16.61 3.62
N ALA A 5 14.48 -17.45 3.01
CA ALA A 5 14.85 -17.33 1.59
C ALA A 5 13.80 -17.95 0.64
N GLY A 6 13.11 -19.01 1.04
CA GLY A 6 12.08 -19.67 0.22
C GLY A 6 10.77 -18.89 0.16
N GLY A 7 10.35 -18.31 1.27
CA GLY A 7 9.15 -17.49 1.34
C GLY A 7 9.25 -16.17 0.54
N ARG A 8 10.45 -15.61 0.44
CA ARG A 8 10.68 -14.39 -0.34
C ARG A 8 10.65 -14.63 -1.85
N ARG A 9 11.19 -15.74 -2.34
CA ARG A 9 11.22 -16.03 -3.78
C ARG A 9 9.83 -16.30 -4.35
N GLY A 10 8.99 -17.04 -3.65
CA GLY A 10 7.61 -17.28 -4.07
C GLY A 10 6.76 -16.02 -4.03
N SER A 11 6.89 -15.18 -2.99
CA SER A 11 6.13 -13.94 -2.90
C SER A 11 6.57 -12.88 -3.91
N VAL A 12 7.86 -12.80 -4.28
CA VAL A 12 8.35 -11.87 -5.30
C VAL A 12 7.80 -12.19 -6.70
N GLN A 13 7.54 -13.47 -7.01
CA GLN A 13 6.94 -13.84 -8.29
C GLN A 13 5.47 -13.38 -8.42
N HIS A 14 4.70 -13.45 -7.33
CA HIS A 14 3.30 -13.07 -7.30
C HIS A 14 3.07 -11.62 -6.86
N TYR A 15 3.95 -11.12 -6.00
CA TYR A 15 3.88 -9.78 -5.39
C TYR A 15 5.22 -9.06 -5.60
N PRO A 16 5.45 -8.51 -6.82
CA PRO A 16 6.77 -8.03 -7.21
C PRO A 16 7.12 -6.63 -6.67
N LEU A 17 6.15 -5.90 -6.12
CA LEU A 17 6.35 -4.55 -5.63
C LEU A 17 6.48 -4.55 -4.11
N GLN A 18 7.41 -3.73 -3.62
CA GLN A 18 7.55 -3.48 -2.18
C GLN A 18 6.72 -2.26 -1.81
N ALA A 19 5.82 -2.42 -0.84
CA ALA A 19 5.09 -1.31 -0.26
C ALA A 19 5.83 -0.76 0.96
N ILE A 20 5.95 0.55 0.99
CA ILE A 20 6.40 1.33 2.14
C ILE A 20 5.29 2.27 2.60
N GLY A 21 5.41 2.87 3.76
CA GLY A 21 4.46 3.86 4.26
C GLY A 21 5.19 5.04 4.89
N HIS A 22 5.11 6.21 4.27
CA HIS A 22 5.66 7.41 4.86
C HIS A 22 4.70 8.06 5.86
N HIS A 23 5.26 8.87 6.75
CA HIS A 23 4.47 9.77 7.60
C HIS A 23 4.02 10.99 6.79
N THR A 24 2.74 11.31 6.86
CA THR A 24 2.21 12.50 6.19
C THR A 24 2.39 13.74 7.04
N LEU A 25 2.43 14.90 6.40
CA LEU A 25 2.53 16.19 7.10
C LEU A 25 1.23 16.60 7.82
N HIS A 26 0.12 16.04 7.41
CA HIS A 26 -1.22 16.44 7.86
C HIS A 26 -1.85 15.48 8.87
N ARG A 27 -1.20 14.35 9.16
CA ARG A 27 -1.65 13.39 10.17
C ARG A 27 -0.54 13.12 11.19
N VAL A 28 -0.93 12.90 12.43
CA VAL A 28 -0.05 12.36 13.48
C VAL A 28 -0.43 10.90 13.69
N HIS A 29 0.27 9.99 12.98
CA HIS A 29 -0.15 8.60 12.84
C HIS A 29 -1.57 8.51 12.28
N SER A 30 -2.54 8.03 13.06
CA SER A 30 -3.96 7.95 12.66
C SER A 30 -4.80 9.14 13.13
N THR A 31 -4.20 10.10 13.84
CA THR A 31 -4.89 11.30 14.29
C THR A 31 -5.11 12.24 13.11
N HIS A 32 -6.29 12.81 13.01
CA HIS A 32 -6.77 13.69 11.95
C HIS A 32 -7.18 13.02 10.63
N ASP A 33 -7.19 11.69 10.55
CA ASP A 33 -7.70 11.00 9.35
C ASP A 33 -9.22 11.19 9.16
N ASN A 34 -9.94 11.56 10.21
CA ASN A 34 -11.36 11.90 10.19
C ASN A 34 -11.63 13.39 9.97
N ASN A 35 -10.65 14.15 9.53
CA ASN A 35 -10.82 15.57 9.23
C ASN A 35 -11.08 15.79 7.74
N ASP A 36 -12.31 16.07 7.38
CA ASP A 36 -12.77 16.21 5.99
C ASP A 36 -11.99 17.26 5.21
N TRP A 37 -11.59 18.35 5.83
CA TRP A 37 -10.81 19.40 5.18
C TRP A 37 -9.40 18.93 4.81
N LEU A 38 -8.79 18.13 5.68
CA LEU A 38 -7.47 17.56 5.41
C LEU A 38 -7.56 16.46 4.36
N GLU A 39 -8.60 15.66 4.36
CA GLU A 39 -8.84 14.65 3.34
C GLU A 39 -9.08 15.28 1.96
N GLU A 40 -9.85 16.38 1.89
CA GLU A 40 -10.05 17.12 0.65
C GLU A 40 -8.74 17.72 0.11
N ALA A 41 -7.93 18.32 0.99
CA ALA A 41 -6.65 18.91 0.61
C ALA A 41 -5.57 17.90 0.29
N PHE A 42 -5.54 16.76 1.01
CA PHE A 42 -4.51 15.73 0.94
C PHE A 42 -5.13 14.33 0.93
N PRO A 43 -5.85 13.95 -0.14
CA PRO A 43 -6.51 12.66 -0.20
C PRO A 43 -5.53 11.50 -0.13
N GLN A 44 -5.94 10.42 0.53
CA GLN A 44 -5.15 9.19 0.59
C GLN A 44 -4.97 8.61 -0.81
N ARG A 45 -3.73 8.35 -1.20
CA ARG A 45 -3.36 7.85 -2.52
C ARG A 45 -2.23 6.84 -2.43
N VAL A 46 -2.17 5.96 -3.43
CA VAL A 46 -1.00 5.11 -3.66
C VAL A 46 -0.05 5.85 -4.61
N PHE A 47 1.21 6.00 -4.21
CA PHE A 47 2.23 6.59 -5.07
C PHE A 47 2.97 5.49 -5.82
N ILE A 48 3.04 5.60 -7.13
CA ILE A 48 3.58 4.57 -8.04
C ILE A 48 4.52 5.24 -9.04
N ASN A 49 5.68 4.62 -9.30
CA ASN A 49 6.56 5.07 -10.37
C ASN A 49 5.92 4.80 -11.75
N PRO A 50 6.01 5.74 -12.71
CA PRO A 50 5.48 5.54 -14.06
C PRO A 50 6.00 4.28 -14.76
N VAL A 51 7.23 3.85 -14.46
CA VAL A 51 7.84 2.61 -15.00
C VAL A 51 7.06 1.36 -14.56
N ASP A 52 6.54 1.35 -13.33
CA ASP A 52 5.72 0.24 -12.80
C ASP A 52 4.26 0.34 -13.25
N ALA A 53 3.77 1.53 -13.48
CA ALA A 53 2.39 1.79 -13.89
C ALA A 53 2.13 1.41 -15.36
N ALA A 54 3.09 1.70 -16.25
CA ALA A 54 2.94 1.53 -17.69
C ALA A 54 2.57 0.08 -18.11
N PRO A 55 3.27 -0.98 -17.66
CA PRO A 55 2.93 -2.36 -18.00
C PRO A 55 1.55 -2.80 -17.47
N ARG A 56 1.02 -2.08 -16.49
CA ARG A 56 -0.26 -2.36 -15.83
C ARG A 56 -1.42 -1.53 -16.39
N ASN A 57 -1.15 -0.69 -17.40
CA ASN A 57 -2.11 0.26 -17.98
C ASN A 57 -2.74 1.20 -16.94
N ILE A 58 -1.97 1.58 -15.94
CA ILE A 58 -2.38 2.50 -14.87
C ILE A 58 -2.00 3.93 -15.29
N ARG A 59 -2.95 4.84 -15.21
CA ARG A 59 -2.77 6.28 -15.44
C ARG A 59 -2.87 7.02 -14.11
N ASP A 60 -2.32 8.23 -14.07
CA ASP A 60 -2.44 9.10 -12.91
C ASP A 60 -3.91 9.35 -12.56
N GLY A 61 -4.27 9.18 -11.29
CA GLY A 61 -5.63 9.31 -10.79
C GLY A 61 -6.51 8.07 -10.92
N ASP A 62 -6.06 7.02 -11.61
CA ASP A 62 -6.84 5.78 -11.68
C ASP A 62 -7.02 5.15 -10.30
N GLN A 63 -8.16 4.49 -10.09
CA GLN A 63 -8.34 3.61 -8.95
C GLN A 63 -7.49 2.35 -9.15
N VAL A 64 -6.66 2.04 -8.17
CA VAL A 64 -5.80 0.85 -8.19
C VAL A 64 -6.14 -0.07 -7.03
N ARG A 65 -6.08 -1.35 -7.32
CA ARG A 65 -6.19 -2.42 -6.34
C ARG A 65 -4.79 -2.84 -5.93
N VAL A 66 -4.47 -2.68 -4.67
CA VAL A 66 -3.23 -3.16 -4.06
C VAL A 66 -3.56 -4.34 -3.17
N TYR A 67 -2.87 -5.44 -3.36
CA TYR A 67 -3.20 -6.67 -2.65
C TYR A 67 -2.01 -7.59 -2.45
N ASN A 68 -2.16 -8.46 -1.48
CA ASN A 68 -1.34 -9.65 -1.27
C ASN A 68 -2.22 -10.76 -0.65
N GLU A 69 -1.60 -11.81 -0.15
CA GLU A 69 -2.30 -12.94 0.48
C GLU A 69 -3.05 -12.58 1.76
N ARG A 70 -2.79 -11.41 2.34
CA ARG A 70 -3.39 -10.97 3.61
C ARG A 70 -4.59 -10.07 3.45
N GLY A 71 -4.60 -9.25 2.42
CA GLY A 71 -5.69 -8.30 2.21
C GLY A 71 -5.63 -7.55 0.90
N THR A 72 -6.61 -6.69 0.73
CA THR A 72 -6.80 -5.87 -0.47
C THR A 72 -7.26 -4.47 -0.07
N LEU A 73 -6.68 -3.47 -0.70
CA LEU A 73 -7.18 -2.10 -0.65
C LEU A 73 -7.35 -1.52 -2.06
N ILE A 74 -8.26 -0.59 -2.20
CA ILE A 74 -8.48 0.15 -3.45
C ILE A 74 -8.45 1.64 -3.13
N LEU A 75 -7.55 2.34 -3.81
CA LEU A 75 -7.33 3.78 -3.67
C LEU A 75 -7.05 4.41 -5.02
N PRO A 76 -7.24 5.72 -5.17
CA PRO A 76 -6.69 6.44 -6.30
C PRO A 76 -5.16 6.41 -6.25
N CYS A 77 -4.51 6.39 -7.41
CA CYS A 77 -3.06 6.45 -7.49
C CYS A 77 -2.56 7.84 -7.91
N ARG A 78 -1.33 8.13 -7.54
CA ARG A 78 -0.53 9.23 -8.04
C ARG A 78 0.74 8.68 -8.68
N LEU A 79 0.93 8.97 -9.96
CA LEU A 79 2.18 8.62 -10.62
C LEU A 79 3.24 9.68 -10.32
N THR A 80 4.41 9.23 -9.89
CA THR A 80 5.52 10.12 -9.54
C THR A 80 6.87 9.43 -9.68
N GLU A 81 7.83 10.16 -10.22
CA GLU A 81 9.23 9.71 -10.30
C GLU A 81 9.98 9.87 -8.96
N ARG A 82 9.34 10.46 -7.95
CA ARG A 82 9.92 10.63 -6.60
C ARG A 82 10.04 9.32 -5.83
N ILE A 83 9.35 8.27 -6.28
CA ILE A 83 9.51 6.91 -5.76
C ILE A 83 10.25 6.06 -6.79
N MET A 84 11.17 5.23 -6.33
CA MET A 84 11.95 4.37 -7.22
C MET A 84 11.09 3.26 -7.84
N PRO A 85 11.43 2.79 -9.05
CA PRO A 85 10.78 1.60 -9.61
C PRO A 85 10.90 0.38 -8.69
N GLY A 86 9.85 -0.45 -8.66
CA GLY A 86 9.77 -1.62 -7.79
C GLY A 86 9.24 -1.34 -6.39
N VAL A 87 9.04 -0.06 -6.04
CA VAL A 87 8.52 0.36 -4.73
C VAL A 87 7.27 1.20 -4.93
N ILE A 88 6.25 0.95 -4.11
CA ILE A 88 5.08 1.82 -4.00
C ILE A 88 5.00 2.39 -2.58
N ASP A 89 4.34 3.53 -2.45
CA ASP A 89 4.15 4.15 -1.16
C ASP A 89 2.66 4.31 -0.86
N ILE A 90 2.27 3.81 0.31
CA ILE A 90 0.93 3.95 0.86
C ILE A 90 1.07 4.72 2.18
N PRO A 91 0.73 6.01 2.22
CA PRO A 91 0.89 6.82 3.42
C PRO A 91 0.23 6.17 4.63
N GLN A 92 0.97 6.04 5.73
CA GLN A 92 0.44 5.42 6.94
C GLN A 92 -0.56 6.31 7.65
N GLY A 93 -1.39 5.69 8.51
CA GLY A 93 -2.29 6.38 9.41
C GLY A 93 -3.72 6.49 8.91
N ALA A 94 -4.02 6.10 7.67
CA ALA A 94 -5.39 6.04 7.18
C ALA A 94 -6.21 4.98 7.93
N TRP A 95 -7.47 5.30 8.21
CA TRP A 95 -8.36 4.39 8.94
C TRP A 95 -8.90 3.30 8.03
N TYR A 96 -9.09 2.14 8.62
CA TYR A 96 -9.71 1.00 7.96
C TYR A 96 -11.18 1.27 7.68
N ASN A 97 -11.57 1.20 6.40
CA ASN A 97 -12.94 1.42 5.95
C ASN A 97 -13.33 0.35 4.91
N PRO A 98 -13.68 -0.87 5.34
CA PRO A 98 -13.97 -1.96 4.43
C PRO A 98 -15.33 -1.80 3.76
N ASP A 99 -15.40 -2.15 2.50
CA ASP A 99 -16.66 -2.36 1.80
C ASP A 99 -17.31 -3.72 2.18
N ARG A 100 -18.45 -4.02 1.58
CA ARG A 100 -19.21 -5.26 1.84
C ARG A 100 -18.43 -6.54 1.50
N ASN A 101 -17.39 -6.43 0.68
CA ASN A 101 -16.54 -7.55 0.27
C ASN A 101 -15.26 -7.66 1.10
N GLY A 102 -15.10 -6.82 2.10
CA GLY A 102 -13.91 -6.77 2.94
C GLY A 102 -12.72 -6.05 2.30
N THR A 103 -12.91 -5.38 1.16
CA THR A 103 -11.88 -4.54 0.53
C THR A 103 -11.81 -3.21 1.25
N ASP A 104 -10.61 -2.83 1.70
CA ASP A 104 -10.40 -1.55 2.35
C ASP A 104 -10.44 -0.40 1.34
N ARG A 105 -11.27 0.59 1.63
CA ARG A 105 -11.41 1.84 0.85
C ARG A 105 -10.79 3.04 1.55
N GLY A 106 -10.40 2.89 2.80
CA GLY A 106 -9.74 3.94 3.58
C GLY A 106 -8.25 4.06 3.30
N GLY A 107 -7.61 2.98 2.91
CA GLY A 107 -6.17 2.93 2.64
C GLY A 107 -5.32 2.61 3.85
N CYS A 108 -5.85 1.81 4.76
CA CYS A 108 -5.12 1.32 5.92
C CYS A 108 -4.07 0.29 5.50
N VAL A 109 -2.81 0.68 5.50
CA VAL A 109 -1.70 -0.20 5.09
C VAL A 109 -1.61 -1.48 5.93
N ASN A 110 -2.16 -1.48 7.13
CA ASN A 110 -2.13 -2.63 8.02
C ASN A 110 -2.88 -3.86 7.49
N VAL A 111 -3.80 -3.69 6.53
CA VAL A 111 -4.46 -4.85 5.88
C VAL A 111 -3.48 -5.71 5.08
N LEU A 112 -2.34 -5.15 4.70
CA LEU A 112 -1.30 -5.79 3.91
C LEU A 112 -0.10 -6.29 4.74
N THR A 113 0.00 -5.87 6.02
CA THR A 113 1.14 -6.20 6.88
C THR A 113 1.09 -7.64 7.38
N SER A 114 2.27 -8.20 7.66
CA SER A 114 2.38 -9.53 8.28
C SER A 114 2.36 -9.42 9.80
N HIS A 115 1.97 -10.51 10.47
CA HIS A 115 2.10 -10.65 11.93
C HIS A 115 3.50 -11.05 12.39
N ARG A 116 4.48 -11.05 11.47
CA ARG A 116 5.87 -11.36 11.82
C ARG A 116 6.51 -10.18 12.54
N TRP A 117 7.16 -10.48 13.63
CA TRP A 117 7.94 -9.52 14.41
C TRP A 117 9.35 -9.40 13.84
N THR A 118 9.93 -8.24 14.02
CA THR A 118 11.37 -8.08 13.77
C THR A 118 12.17 -8.81 14.85
N PRO A 119 13.30 -9.48 14.48
CA PRO A 119 14.16 -10.08 15.47
C PRO A 119 14.61 -9.07 16.53
N PHE A 120 14.68 -9.50 17.78
CA PHE A 120 15.13 -8.73 18.95
C PHE A 120 14.21 -7.60 19.42
N ALA A 121 13.67 -6.79 18.51
CA ALA A 121 12.85 -5.63 18.88
C ALA A 121 11.34 -5.93 18.94
N PHE A 122 10.92 -7.09 18.42
CA PHE A 122 9.50 -7.49 18.33
C PHE A 122 8.59 -6.41 17.73
N ALA A 123 9.15 -5.59 16.83
CA ALA A 123 8.41 -4.55 16.12
C ALA A 123 7.77 -5.09 14.84
N THR A 124 6.83 -4.34 14.29
CA THR A 124 6.16 -4.68 13.03
C THR A 124 7.05 -4.38 11.83
N ALA A 125 7.01 -5.23 10.81
CA ALA A 125 7.72 -5.05 9.55
C ALA A 125 6.85 -4.24 8.56
N GLN A 126 6.77 -2.93 8.75
CA GLN A 126 5.85 -2.06 8.00
C GLN A 126 6.35 -1.63 6.62
N HIS A 127 7.66 -1.72 6.36
CA HIS A 127 8.26 -1.19 5.13
C HIS A 127 8.80 -2.29 4.21
N THR A 128 8.46 -3.53 4.46
CA THR A 128 8.89 -4.70 3.68
C THR A 128 7.70 -5.54 3.21
N ILE A 129 6.59 -4.89 2.92
CA ILE A 129 5.36 -5.54 2.50
C ILE A 129 5.47 -5.81 1.00
N MET A 130 5.35 -7.06 0.59
CA MET A 130 5.30 -7.41 -0.83
C MET A 130 3.86 -7.41 -1.31
N VAL A 131 3.61 -6.75 -2.44
CA VAL A 131 2.27 -6.56 -2.99
C VAL A 131 2.27 -6.65 -4.51
N GLN A 132 1.07 -6.84 -5.06
CA GLN A 132 0.76 -6.62 -6.47
C GLN A 132 -0.19 -5.42 -6.59
N VAL A 133 -0.04 -4.72 -7.70
CA VAL A 133 -0.91 -3.59 -8.04
C VAL A 133 -1.52 -3.83 -9.41
N GLU A 134 -2.80 -3.61 -9.53
CA GLU A 134 -3.51 -3.64 -10.79
C GLU A 134 -4.53 -2.50 -10.88
N LYS A 135 -4.91 -2.13 -12.09
CA LYS A 135 -6.02 -1.18 -12.29
C LYS A 135 -7.29 -1.80 -11.72
N ALA A 136 -7.98 -1.07 -10.85
CA ALA A 136 -9.25 -1.53 -10.32
C ALA A 136 -10.30 -1.58 -11.45
N LYS A 137 -11.06 -2.67 -11.49
CA LYS A 137 -12.21 -2.77 -12.40
C LYS A 137 -13.27 -1.74 -11.96
N ALA A 138 -13.93 -1.12 -12.92
CA ALA A 138 -15.09 -0.30 -12.65
C ALA A 138 -16.14 -1.13 -11.88
N PRO A 139 -16.86 -0.53 -10.91
CA PRO A 139 -17.90 -1.23 -10.17
C PRO A 139 -19.02 -1.72 -11.07
#